data_69d15eb5b40a9bcce97b0e027912d2a2
#
_entry.id   69d15eb5b40a9bcce97b0e027912d2a2
#
_cell.length_a   1.000
_cell.length_b   1.000
_cell.length_c   1.000
_cell.angle_alpha   90.00
_cell.angle_beta   90.00
_cell.angle_gamma   90.00
#
_symmetry.space_group_name_H-M   'P 1'
#
loop_
_entity.id
_entity.type
_entity.pdbx_description
1 polymer ?
#
loop_
_entity_poly.entity_id
_entity_poly.type
_entity_poly.pdbx_seq_one_letter_code
_entity_poly.pdbx_strand_id
1 'polypeptide(L)'
;IIVFEGKPLKNLNQHLNLNLSVGDTYKLDNLFIKVSPMVDQDEYDSLLIGSYINLVRGEDSIVRAMLTGNPFLWHIYPQEENAHFDKINALFDRMDEFCSDKQLTLSYNGNSDFIHDFDFSSFIEKWKNLSEEWRDYLLSLGSLTDNLLAFIREKNQFS
;
A
#
# COMPACT_ATOMS: atom_id res chain seq x y z
N ILE A 1 8.47 -6.05 11.85
CA ILE A 1 8.42 -5.04 10.76
C ILE A 1 9.69 -5.18 9.93
N ILE A 2 9.55 -5.17 8.60
CA ILE A 2 10.69 -5.04 7.67
C ILE A 2 10.71 -3.59 7.19
N VAL A 3 11.87 -2.94 7.31
CA VAL A 3 12.09 -1.56 6.88
C VAL A 3 13.20 -1.56 5.84
N PHE A 4 12.91 -1.02 4.66
CA PHE A 4 13.93 -0.89 3.62
C PHE A 4 14.83 0.33 3.88
N GLU A 5 16.06 0.25 3.40
CA GLU A 5 16.98 1.38 3.37
C GLU A 5 16.39 2.61 2.66
N GLY A 6 17.00 3.77 2.88
CA GLY A 6 16.54 5.05 2.30
C GLY A 6 15.69 5.87 3.27
N LYS A 7 14.67 6.57 2.74
CA LYS A 7 13.84 7.49 3.56
C LYS A 7 13.14 6.81 4.75
N PRO A 8 12.52 5.62 4.60
CA PRO A 8 11.87 4.95 5.71
C PRO A 8 12.82 4.69 6.88
N LEU A 9 13.98 4.13 6.60
CA LEU A 9 15.01 3.87 7.62
C LEU A 9 15.52 5.16 8.26
N LYS A 10 15.77 6.20 7.47
CA LYS A 10 16.22 7.50 7.99
C LYS A 10 15.20 8.10 8.96
N ASN A 11 13.93 8.08 8.60
CA ASN A 11 12.86 8.60 9.43
C ASN A 11 12.70 7.78 10.71
N LEU A 12 12.77 6.45 10.61
CA LEU A 12 12.71 5.55 11.77
C LEU A 12 13.85 5.83 12.75
N ASN A 13 15.09 5.89 12.25
CA ASN A 13 16.27 6.21 13.07
C ASN A 13 16.14 7.56 13.77
N GLN A 14 15.65 8.57 13.05
CA GLN A 14 15.47 9.90 13.59
C GLN A 14 14.38 9.95 14.67
N HIS A 15 13.24 9.26 14.43
CA HIS A 15 12.10 9.26 15.36
C HIS A 15 12.39 8.47 16.64
N LEU A 16 13.05 7.32 16.53
CA LEU A 16 13.40 6.46 17.65
C LEU A 16 14.76 6.78 18.27
N ASN A 17 15.47 7.78 17.75
CA ASN A 17 16.84 8.14 18.14
C ASN A 17 17.80 6.94 18.06
N LEU A 18 17.72 6.20 16.95
CA LEU A 18 18.53 5.02 16.65
C LEU A 18 19.50 5.31 15.51
N ASN A 19 20.45 4.38 15.29
CA ASN A 19 21.41 4.44 14.19
C ASN A 19 21.51 3.07 13.50
N LEU A 20 20.37 2.53 13.06
CA LEU A 20 20.29 1.25 12.38
C LEU A 20 20.78 1.36 10.94
N SER A 21 21.45 0.32 10.48
CA SER A 21 21.96 0.13 9.12
C SER A 21 21.38 -1.13 8.50
N VAL A 22 21.58 -1.31 7.20
CA VAL A 22 21.17 -2.52 6.48
C VAL A 22 21.76 -3.78 7.16
N GLY A 23 20.92 -4.78 7.40
CA GLY A 23 21.24 -6.02 8.08
C GLY A 23 21.00 -5.99 9.59
N ASP A 24 20.83 -4.80 10.18
CA ASP A 24 20.56 -4.68 11.61
C ASP A 24 19.14 -5.16 11.95
N THR A 25 19.01 -5.62 13.18
CA THR A 25 17.74 -5.91 13.82
C THR A 25 17.63 -5.13 15.12
N TYR A 26 16.43 -4.63 15.40
CA TYR A 26 16.13 -3.91 16.63
C TYR A 26 14.91 -4.52 17.30
N LYS A 27 14.98 -4.68 18.62
CA LYS A 27 13.88 -5.20 19.43
C LYS A 27 13.53 -4.21 20.53
N LEU A 28 12.25 -3.87 20.60
CA LEU A 28 11.66 -3.11 21.70
C LEU A 28 10.36 -3.82 22.11
N ASP A 29 10.34 -4.40 23.29
CA ASP A 29 9.24 -5.23 23.81
C ASP A 29 8.80 -6.31 22.80
N ASN A 30 7.60 -6.19 22.26
CA ASN A 30 7.05 -7.09 21.23
C ASN A 30 7.30 -6.61 19.80
N LEU A 31 7.94 -5.47 19.63
CA LEU A 31 8.27 -4.92 18.32
C LEU A 31 9.64 -5.43 17.85
N PHE A 32 9.65 -6.10 16.70
CA PHE A 32 10.88 -6.49 16.00
C PHE A 32 10.99 -5.71 14.69
N ILE A 33 12.11 -5.04 14.49
CA ILE A 33 12.42 -4.33 13.27
C ILE A 33 13.63 -5.00 12.62
N LYS A 34 13.53 -5.35 11.34
CA LYS A 34 14.65 -5.82 10.51
C LYS A 34 14.86 -4.81 9.40
N VAL A 35 16.11 -4.34 9.25
CA VAL A 35 16.48 -3.45 8.16
C VAL A 35 16.94 -4.28 6.96
N SER A 36 16.25 -4.11 5.83
CA SER A 36 16.55 -4.80 4.58
C SER A 36 17.19 -3.85 3.58
N PRO A 37 18.16 -4.32 2.76
CA PRO A 37 18.58 -3.59 1.57
C PRO A 37 17.42 -3.48 0.59
N MET A 38 17.60 -2.66 -0.46
CA MET A 38 16.73 -2.76 -1.62
C MET A 38 16.91 -4.14 -2.25
N VAL A 39 15.81 -4.76 -2.61
CA VAL A 39 15.74 -6.11 -3.19
C VAL A 39 15.28 -6.03 -4.64
N ASP A 40 15.42 -7.13 -5.38
CA ASP A 40 14.83 -7.21 -6.70
C ASP A 40 13.30 -7.30 -6.65
N GLN A 41 12.66 -7.26 -7.81
CA GLN A 41 11.21 -7.16 -7.90
C GLN A 41 10.50 -8.42 -7.40
N ASP A 42 11.06 -9.60 -7.68
CA ASP A 42 10.44 -10.88 -7.30
C ASP A 42 10.52 -11.09 -5.78
N GLU A 43 11.64 -10.71 -5.18
CA GLU A 43 11.81 -10.73 -3.73
C GLU A 43 10.89 -9.69 -3.07
N TYR A 44 10.76 -8.49 -3.65
CA TYR A 44 9.84 -7.47 -3.15
C TYR A 44 8.39 -7.95 -3.16
N ASP A 45 7.94 -8.55 -4.26
CA ASP A 45 6.59 -9.10 -4.37
C ASP A 45 6.37 -10.24 -3.35
N SER A 46 7.37 -11.09 -3.15
CA SER A 46 7.33 -12.15 -2.14
C SER A 46 7.18 -11.59 -0.72
N LEU A 47 7.87 -10.49 -0.41
CA LEU A 47 7.76 -9.80 0.87
C LEU A 47 6.38 -9.15 1.05
N LEU A 48 5.82 -8.53 0.02
CA LEU A 48 4.47 -7.97 0.06
C LEU A 48 3.41 -9.05 0.29
N ILE A 49 3.52 -10.20 -0.40
CA ILE A 49 2.62 -11.34 -0.24
C ILE A 49 2.72 -11.94 1.17
N GLY A 50 3.93 -12.07 1.70
CA GLY A 50 4.19 -12.64 3.02
C GLY A 50 3.91 -11.69 4.19
N SER A 51 3.59 -10.43 3.94
CA SER A 51 3.32 -9.43 4.95
C SER A 51 1.84 -9.41 5.35
N TYR A 52 1.57 -9.14 6.62
CA TYR A 52 0.20 -9.02 7.13
C TYR A 52 -0.44 -7.67 6.78
N ILE A 53 0.36 -6.61 6.74
CA ILE A 53 -0.02 -5.26 6.30
C ILE A 53 1.13 -4.69 5.47
N ASN A 54 0.82 -4.04 4.37
CA ASN A 54 1.78 -3.39 3.49
C ASN A 54 1.72 -1.87 3.64
N LEU A 55 2.82 -1.24 4.04
CA LEU A 55 2.97 0.21 4.09
C LEU A 55 3.81 0.65 2.89
N VAL A 56 3.17 1.21 1.88
CA VAL A 56 3.81 1.51 0.59
C VAL A 56 3.72 2.99 0.22
N ARG A 57 4.62 3.46 -0.64
CA ARG A 57 4.69 4.88 -1.03
C ARG A 57 4.51 5.12 -2.52
N GLY A 58 5.25 4.43 -3.35
CA GLY A 58 5.26 4.61 -4.79
C GLY A 58 3.98 4.14 -5.47
N GLU A 59 3.70 4.67 -6.67
CA GLU A 59 2.52 4.29 -7.46
C GLU A 59 2.60 2.83 -7.94
N ASP A 60 3.79 2.33 -8.30
CA ASP A 60 3.97 0.92 -8.61
C ASP A 60 3.78 0.03 -7.37
N SER A 61 4.31 0.46 -6.22
CA SER A 61 4.20 -0.30 -4.97
C SER A 61 2.76 -0.43 -4.46
N ILE A 62 1.91 0.61 -4.65
CA ILE A 62 0.49 0.50 -4.25
C ILE A 62 -0.25 -0.50 -5.13
N VAL A 63 0.00 -0.50 -6.44
CA VAL A 63 -0.62 -1.49 -7.35
C VAL A 63 -0.23 -2.91 -6.94
N ARG A 64 1.05 -3.15 -6.67
CA ARG A 64 1.54 -4.46 -6.21
C ARG A 64 0.93 -4.86 -4.87
N ALA A 65 0.86 -3.94 -3.91
CA ALA A 65 0.24 -4.19 -2.61
C ALA A 65 -1.25 -4.57 -2.77
N MET A 66 -2.02 -3.87 -3.59
CA MET A 66 -3.41 -4.21 -3.88
C MET A 66 -3.56 -5.63 -4.46
N LEU A 67 -2.64 -6.05 -5.32
CA LEU A 67 -2.68 -7.38 -5.95
C LEU A 67 -2.30 -8.52 -4.99
N THR A 68 -1.76 -8.24 -3.81
CA THR A 68 -1.51 -9.29 -2.80
C THR A 68 -2.78 -9.76 -2.09
N GLY A 69 -3.81 -8.92 -2.02
CA GLY A 69 -4.99 -9.15 -1.17
C GLY A 69 -4.73 -8.93 0.33
N ASN A 70 -3.58 -8.39 0.70
CA ASN A 70 -3.30 -8.02 2.08
C ASN A 70 -3.71 -6.57 2.34
N PRO A 71 -4.07 -6.21 3.57
CA PRO A 71 -4.28 -4.82 3.97
C PRO A 71 -3.09 -3.94 3.61
N PHE A 72 -3.37 -2.73 3.17
CA PHE A 72 -2.33 -1.79 2.78
C PHE A 72 -2.66 -0.35 3.19
N LEU A 73 -1.60 0.43 3.47
CA LEU A 73 -1.67 1.88 3.61
C LEU A 73 -0.77 2.53 2.57
N TRP A 74 -1.32 3.51 1.89
CA TRP A 74 -0.58 4.29 0.90
C TRP A 74 -0.09 5.61 1.50
N HIS A 75 1.20 5.70 1.80
CA HIS A 75 1.85 6.94 2.15
C HIS A 75 2.38 7.62 0.89
N ILE A 76 1.49 8.27 0.17
CA ILE A 76 1.80 8.91 -1.12
C ILE A 76 2.84 10.02 -0.96
N TYR A 77 3.62 10.26 -2.02
CA TYR A 77 4.56 11.38 -2.02
C TYR A 77 3.79 12.71 -2.02
N PRO A 78 4.08 13.63 -1.07
CA PRO A 78 3.48 14.95 -1.07
C PRO A 78 3.70 15.66 -2.40
N GLN A 79 2.65 16.28 -2.93
CA GLN A 79 2.66 17.06 -4.17
C GLN A 79 2.25 18.50 -3.87
N GLU A 80 2.61 19.41 -4.78
CA GLU A 80 2.20 20.81 -4.68
C GLU A 80 0.67 20.92 -4.63
N GLU A 81 0.17 21.95 -3.95
CA GLU A 81 -1.27 22.23 -3.78
C GLU A 81 -2.08 21.06 -3.20
N ASN A 82 -1.42 20.12 -2.51
CA ASN A 82 -2.05 18.93 -1.92
C ASN A 82 -2.72 17.99 -2.95
N ALA A 83 -2.34 18.04 -4.22
CA ALA A 83 -2.89 17.18 -5.29
C ALA A 83 -2.75 15.67 -5.00
N HIS A 84 -1.89 15.27 -4.09
CA HIS A 84 -1.77 13.88 -3.63
C HIS A 84 -3.04 13.40 -2.89
N PHE A 85 -3.79 14.28 -2.23
CA PHE A 85 -5.07 13.90 -1.60
C PHE A 85 -6.15 13.61 -2.65
N ASP A 86 -6.14 14.29 -3.79
CA ASP A 86 -7.07 13.99 -4.89
C ASP A 86 -6.83 12.59 -5.45
N LYS A 87 -5.57 12.15 -5.54
CA LYS A 87 -5.23 10.78 -5.94
C LYS A 87 -5.71 9.75 -4.93
N ILE A 88 -5.53 10.01 -3.64
CA ILE A 88 -6.05 9.14 -2.57
C ILE A 88 -7.57 9.05 -2.68
N ASN A 89 -8.25 10.19 -2.78
CA ASN A 89 -9.69 10.22 -2.91
C ASN A 89 -10.17 9.44 -4.14
N ALA A 90 -9.56 9.66 -5.30
CA ALA A 90 -9.91 8.96 -6.54
C ALA A 90 -9.73 7.44 -6.44
N LEU A 91 -8.69 6.96 -5.74
CA LEU A 91 -8.52 5.52 -5.47
C LEU A 91 -9.66 4.98 -4.61
N PHE A 92 -9.93 5.64 -3.48
CA PHE A 92 -10.98 5.19 -2.55
C PHE A 92 -12.38 5.30 -3.13
N ASP A 93 -12.65 6.28 -3.99
CA ASP A 93 -13.93 6.38 -4.71
C ASP A 93 -14.15 5.21 -5.68
N ARG A 94 -13.05 4.60 -6.18
CA ARG A 94 -13.11 3.35 -6.97
C ARG A 94 -13.25 2.10 -6.12
N MET A 95 -12.79 2.17 -4.88
CA MET A 95 -12.84 1.07 -3.92
C MET A 95 -14.10 1.12 -3.04
N ASP A 96 -15.09 1.96 -3.32
CA ASP A 96 -16.17 2.35 -2.42
C ASP A 96 -16.79 1.17 -1.64
N GLU A 97 -17.12 0.08 -2.35
CA GLU A 97 -17.66 -1.15 -1.75
C GLU A 97 -16.62 -1.97 -0.97
N PHE A 98 -15.33 -1.81 -1.31
CA PHE A 98 -14.20 -2.55 -0.75
C PHE A 98 -13.36 -1.69 0.21
N CYS A 99 -13.74 -0.44 0.41
CA CYS A 99 -12.98 0.49 1.23
C CYS A 99 -13.27 0.26 2.70
N SER A 100 -12.24 -0.14 3.41
CA SER A 100 -12.34 -0.29 4.85
C SER A 100 -11.96 0.98 5.59
N ASP A 101 -11.04 1.81 5.07
CA ASP A 101 -10.65 3.00 5.82
C ASP A 101 -9.93 4.08 5.02
N LYS A 102 -10.69 4.85 4.28
CA LYS A 102 -10.25 6.10 3.67
C LYS A 102 -9.67 7.06 4.72
N GLN A 103 -10.30 7.14 5.90
CA GLN A 103 -9.88 8.05 6.97
C GLN A 103 -8.51 7.68 7.54
N LEU A 104 -8.23 6.38 7.73
CA LEU A 104 -6.93 5.93 8.19
C LEU A 104 -5.82 6.31 7.21
N THR A 105 -6.05 6.13 5.90
CA THR A 105 -5.08 6.52 4.86
C THR A 105 -4.88 8.04 4.82
N LEU A 106 -5.93 8.82 4.90
CA LEU A 106 -5.85 10.28 4.95
C LEU A 106 -5.08 10.75 6.19
N SER A 107 -5.36 10.18 7.36
CA SER A 107 -4.65 10.47 8.61
C SER A 107 -3.17 10.11 8.52
N TYR A 108 -2.86 8.95 7.94
CA TYR A 108 -1.49 8.50 7.73
C TYR A 108 -0.70 9.43 6.78
N ASN A 109 -1.39 10.19 5.94
CA ASN A 109 -0.81 11.23 5.08
C ASN A 109 -0.86 12.63 5.69
N GLY A 110 -1.20 12.77 6.98
CA GLY A 110 -1.15 14.02 7.70
C GLY A 110 -2.40 14.90 7.62
N ASN A 111 -3.53 14.35 7.18
CA ASN A 111 -4.79 15.10 7.05
C ASN A 111 -5.67 15.12 8.32
N SER A 112 -5.33 14.35 9.34
CA SER A 112 -6.03 14.35 10.64
C SER A 112 -5.24 13.61 11.73
N ASP A 113 -5.63 13.83 13.00
CA ASP A 113 -5.03 13.19 14.19
C ASP A 113 -5.69 11.83 14.54
N PHE A 114 -6.44 11.24 13.65
CA PHE A 114 -7.27 10.07 13.87
C PHE A 114 -6.53 8.80 14.29
N ILE A 115 -5.22 8.69 13.99
CA ILE A 115 -4.44 7.44 14.20
C ILE A 115 -4.29 7.08 15.69
N HIS A 116 -4.33 8.05 16.60
CA HIS A 116 -4.04 7.83 18.01
C HIS A 116 -5.04 6.91 18.72
N ASP A 117 -6.30 6.87 18.30
CA ASP A 117 -7.38 6.11 18.95
C ASP A 117 -7.88 4.94 18.08
N PHE A 118 -7.13 4.54 17.05
CA PHE A 118 -7.56 3.52 16.12
C PHE A 118 -7.30 2.12 16.65
N ASP A 119 -8.37 1.33 16.86
CA ASP A 119 -8.27 -0.08 17.26
C ASP A 119 -8.01 -0.97 16.05
N PHE A 120 -6.73 -1.24 15.78
CA PHE A 120 -6.30 -2.13 14.71
C PHE A 120 -6.78 -3.58 14.90
N SER A 121 -6.96 -4.04 16.13
CA SER A 121 -7.25 -5.45 16.39
C SER A 121 -8.66 -5.86 15.97
N SER A 122 -9.64 -4.97 16.20
CA SER A 122 -11.02 -5.19 15.77
C SER A 122 -11.24 -4.98 14.27
N PHE A 123 -10.37 -4.20 13.65
CA PHE A 123 -10.50 -3.74 12.26
C PHE A 123 -9.80 -4.64 11.25
N ILE A 124 -8.68 -5.26 11.63
CA ILE A 124 -7.75 -5.89 10.70
C ILE A 124 -8.37 -7.06 9.91
N GLU A 125 -9.21 -7.89 10.53
CA GLU A 125 -9.85 -9.02 9.84
C GLU A 125 -10.81 -8.55 8.76
N LYS A 126 -11.63 -7.55 9.08
CA LYS A 126 -12.52 -6.94 8.08
C LYS A 126 -11.72 -6.32 6.94
N TRP A 127 -10.64 -5.62 7.26
CA TRP A 127 -9.78 -5.01 6.27
C TRP A 127 -9.14 -6.05 5.35
N LYS A 128 -8.72 -7.19 5.91
CA LYS A 128 -8.18 -8.29 5.12
C LYS A 128 -9.19 -8.84 4.12
N ASN A 129 -10.41 -9.13 4.56
CA ASN A 129 -11.47 -9.64 3.68
C ASN A 129 -11.75 -8.66 2.53
N LEU A 130 -11.88 -7.37 2.83
CA LEU A 130 -12.10 -6.34 1.82
C LEU A 130 -10.91 -6.18 0.85
N SER A 131 -9.68 -6.36 1.33
CA SER A 131 -8.50 -6.33 0.48
C SER A 131 -8.43 -7.54 -0.47
N GLU A 132 -8.86 -8.72 -0.01
CA GLU A 132 -8.98 -9.92 -0.85
C GLU A 132 -10.07 -9.75 -1.92
N GLU A 133 -11.23 -9.23 -1.56
CA GLU A 133 -12.32 -8.93 -2.49
C GLU A 133 -11.89 -7.89 -3.54
N TRP A 134 -11.18 -6.84 -3.12
CA TRP A 134 -10.62 -5.84 -4.03
C TRP A 134 -9.62 -6.44 -5.01
N ARG A 135 -8.68 -7.27 -4.53
CA ARG A 135 -7.75 -8.03 -5.39
C ARG A 135 -8.50 -8.85 -6.42
N ASP A 136 -9.50 -9.62 -5.99
CA ASP A 136 -10.25 -10.51 -6.87
C ASP A 136 -11.03 -9.72 -7.92
N TYR A 137 -11.59 -8.57 -7.55
CA TYR A 137 -12.17 -7.63 -8.49
C TYR A 137 -11.14 -7.14 -9.53
N LEU A 138 -9.96 -6.69 -9.08
CA LEU A 138 -8.89 -6.24 -10.00
C LEU A 138 -8.47 -7.34 -10.97
N LEU A 139 -8.31 -8.57 -10.49
CA LEU A 139 -7.95 -9.72 -11.32
C LEU A 139 -9.06 -10.06 -12.32
N SER A 140 -10.31 -9.86 -11.96
CA SER A 140 -11.46 -10.09 -12.85
C SER A 140 -11.52 -9.14 -14.03
N LEU A 141 -10.89 -7.98 -13.95
CA LEU A 141 -10.81 -7.02 -15.06
C LEU A 141 -9.98 -7.52 -16.25
N GLY A 142 -9.17 -8.56 -16.04
CA GLY A 142 -8.33 -9.15 -17.07
C GLY A 142 -7.13 -8.28 -17.47
N SER A 143 -6.46 -8.69 -18.53
CA SER A 143 -5.30 -8.00 -19.06
C SER A 143 -5.70 -6.72 -19.80
N LEU A 144 -5.00 -5.61 -19.52
CA LEU A 144 -5.17 -4.35 -20.27
C LEU A 144 -4.96 -4.55 -21.77
N THR A 145 -4.01 -5.41 -22.17
CA THR A 145 -3.71 -5.72 -23.58
C THR A 145 -4.91 -6.40 -24.23
N ASP A 146 -5.50 -7.41 -23.58
CA ASP A 146 -6.65 -8.12 -24.13
C ASP A 146 -7.88 -7.21 -24.24
N ASN A 147 -8.12 -6.41 -23.22
CA ASN A 147 -9.21 -5.43 -23.22
C ASN A 147 -9.04 -4.37 -24.34
N LEU A 148 -7.82 -3.89 -24.55
CA LEU A 148 -7.51 -2.95 -25.64
C LEU A 148 -7.70 -3.60 -27.03
N LEU A 149 -7.23 -4.83 -27.20
CA LEU A 149 -7.43 -5.57 -28.44
C LEU A 149 -8.92 -5.83 -28.71
N ALA A 150 -9.70 -6.18 -27.71
CA ALA A 150 -11.15 -6.34 -27.83
C ALA A 150 -11.82 -5.04 -28.26
N PHE A 151 -11.47 -3.92 -27.61
CA PHE A 151 -11.99 -2.61 -27.95
C PHE A 151 -11.67 -2.18 -29.39
N ILE A 152 -10.42 -2.41 -29.85
CA ILE A 152 -10.02 -2.09 -31.24
C ILE A 152 -10.80 -2.93 -32.24
N ARG A 153 -10.99 -4.23 -31.96
CA ARG A 153 -11.77 -5.12 -32.84
C ARG A 153 -13.22 -4.69 -32.94
N GLU A 154 -13.83 -4.32 -31.84
CA GLU A 154 -15.20 -3.81 -31.79
C GLU A 154 -15.34 -2.53 -32.67
N LYS A 155 -14.44 -1.57 -32.51
CA LYS A 155 -14.45 -0.32 -33.28
C LYS A 155 -14.27 -0.54 -34.79
N ASN A 156 -13.43 -1.51 -35.18
CA ASN A 156 -13.18 -1.82 -36.60
C ASN A 156 -14.35 -2.61 -37.27
N GLN A 157 -15.30 -3.14 -36.51
CA GLN A 157 -16.51 -3.76 -37.07
C GLN A 157 -17.58 -2.73 -37.49
N PHE A 158 -17.42 -1.47 -37.09
CA PHE A 158 -18.33 -0.36 -37.42
C PHE A 158 -17.74 0.58 -38.49
N SER A 159 -16.62 0.21 -39.12
CA SER A 159 -16.01 0.94 -40.23
C SER A 159 -16.16 0.15 -41.52
#